data_cdc7541c722fad39e66d14ed5e56b709
#
_entry.id   cdc7541c722fad39e66d14ed5e56b709
#
_cell.length_a   1.000
_cell.length_b   1.000
_cell.length_c   1.000
_cell.angle_alpha   90.00
_cell.angle_beta   90.00
_cell.angle_gamma   90.00
#
_symmetry.space_group_name_H-M   'P 1'
#
loop_
_entity.id
_entity.type
_entity.pdbx_description
1 polymer ?
#
loop_
_entity_poly.entity_id
_entity_poly.type
_entity_poly.pdbx_seq_one_letter_code
_entity_poly.pdbx_strand_id
1 'polypeptide(L)'
;MAHPYQVLTPTAVLDALSDLGLPVDGRLSALSSYENRVYLVYLDDDSSVVAKFYRPGRWDLAQIEEEHAFTAELVAEDIPVVGPLPLHGKTLHSMHVSHEDTDSHFWFSVSPRRGGRAPELDDPEVLMWIGRLMARMHLVGERHAFAVRPALNLHTFGEQPREQLLSQQQIVPEVRAQWQALCDQALQQVRDRIPSDLQLLRLHGDCHPGNILWTPPGMPQAGPHFVDMDDARMGPAVQDLWMLVHGEPDERRQKMAAVLEGYESVRPFDDRELLCIEALRTLRIIHYSAWLAGRQDDPAFPMHFPWFGTADYWRG
;
A
#
# COMPACT_ATOMS: atom_id res chain seq x y z
N MET A 1 2.69 27.38 -3.41
CA MET A 1 1.56 27.10 -2.46
C MET A 1 2.11 26.30 -1.30
N ALA A 2 1.62 26.51 -0.08
CA ALA A 2 2.03 25.72 1.07
C ALA A 2 1.61 24.24 0.86
N HIS A 3 2.45 23.31 1.32
CA HIS A 3 2.13 21.88 1.21
C HIS A 3 0.92 21.54 2.10
N PRO A 4 -0.11 20.79 1.61
CA PRO A 4 -1.37 20.62 2.34
C PRO A 4 -1.19 20.07 3.76
N TYR A 5 -0.19 19.24 4.01
CA TYR A 5 0.08 18.70 5.35
C TYR A 5 0.65 19.71 6.37
N GLN A 6 1.05 20.90 5.95
CA GLN A 6 1.57 21.91 6.89
C GLN A 6 0.48 22.42 7.86
N VAL A 7 -0.78 22.39 7.43
CA VAL A 7 -1.92 22.80 8.27
C VAL A 7 -2.44 21.67 9.16
N LEU A 8 -2.02 20.43 8.95
CA LEU A 8 -2.42 19.28 9.77
C LEU A 8 -1.58 19.23 11.06
N THR A 9 -1.86 20.14 11.96
CA THR A 9 -1.18 20.25 13.25
C THR A 9 -1.65 19.17 14.24
N PRO A 10 -0.87 18.86 15.30
CA PRO A 10 -1.31 17.96 16.37
C PRO A 10 -2.67 18.35 16.96
N THR A 11 -2.92 19.64 17.17
CA THR A 11 -4.20 20.14 17.68
C THR A 11 -5.34 19.83 16.68
N ALA A 12 -5.15 20.11 15.39
CA ALA A 12 -6.16 19.81 14.38
C ALA A 12 -6.51 18.31 14.31
N VAL A 13 -5.52 17.43 14.50
CA VAL A 13 -5.75 15.98 14.58
C VAL A 13 -6.58 15.62 15.81
N LEU A 14 -6.25 16.14 16.99
CA LEU A 14 -6.98 15.86 18.22
C LEU A 14 -8.41 16.41 18.17
N ASP A 15 -8.60 17.62 17.66
CA ASP A 15 -9.92 18.23 17.48
C ASP A 15 -10.79 17.39 16.56
N ALA A 16 -10.26 16.91 15.42
CA ALA A 16 -11.00 16.05 14.49
C ALA A 16 -11.48 14.75 15.14
N LEU A 17 -10.69 14.14 16.02
CA LEU A 17 -11.10 12.94 16.75
C LEU A 17 -12.09 13.25 17.87
N SER A 18 -11.91 14.37 18.57
CA SER A 18 -12.86 14.85 19.59
C SER A 18 -14.23 15.12 18.99
N ASP A 19 -14.30 15.73 17.80
CA ASP A 19 -15.55 15.98 17.07
C ASP A 19 -16.29 14.69 16.70
N LEU A 20 -15.56 13.57 16.56
CA LEU A 20 -16.14 12.23 16.42
C LEU A 20 -16.54 11.59 17.76
N GLY A 21 -16.43 12.31 18.88
CA GLY A 21 -16.78 11.83 20.21
C GLY A 21 -15.75 10.88 20.83
N LEU A 22 -14.53 10.82 20.32
CA LEU A 22 -13.46 10.06 20.93
C LEU A 22 -12.85 10.85 22.10
N PRO A 23 -12.72 10.24 23.29
CA PRO A 23 -12.19 10.91 24.47
C PRO A 23 -10.66 10.95 24.43
N VAL A 24 -10.10 11.83 23.60
CA VAL A 24 -8.63 11.96 23.43
C VAL A 24 -8.00 12.62 24.64
N ASP A 25 -6.88 12.09 25.13
CA ASP A 25 -6.17 12.58 26.31
C ASP A 25 -5.12 13.68 26.02
N GLY A 26 -5.01 14.08 24.76
CA GLY A 26 -4.05 15.08 24.29
C GLY A 26 -2.70 14.52 23.85
N ARG A 27 -2.42 13.23 24.06
CA ARG A 27 -1.18 12.57 23.58
C ARG A 27 -1.38 11.99 22.19
N LEU A 28 -0.43 12.28 21.30
CA LEU A 28 -0.35 11.62 19.99
C LEU A 28 1.12 11.45 19.56
N SER A 29 1.35 10.47 18.68
CA SER A 29 2.67 10.22 18.08
C SER A 29 2.49 9.96 16.59
N ALA A 30 3.29 10.60 15.75
CA ALA A 30 3.31 10.29 14.33
C ALA A 30 3.89 8.88 14.12
N LEU A 31 3.23 8.07 13.30
CA LEU A 31 3.73 6.79 12.85
C LEU A 31 4.47 6.95 11.53
N SER A 32 5.38 6.01 11.24
CA SER A 32 6.15 6.02 10.01
C SER A 32 5.21 5.77 8.81
N SER A 33 4.88 6.82 8.08
CA SER A 33 4.13 6.78 6.83
C SER A 33 4.49 8.03 6.01
N TYR A 34 4.92 7.83 4.77
CA TYR A 34 5.27 8.95 3.90
C TYR A 34 4.08 9.42 3.06
N GLU A 35 3.28 8.48 2.54
CA GLU A 35 2.15 8.82 1.67
C GLU A 35 1.05 9.58 2.42
N ASN A 36 0.57 8.98 3.47
CA ASN A 36 -0.46 9.55 4.33
C ASN A 36 0.16 10.15 5.59
N ARG A 37 -0.64 10.84 6.41
CA ARG A 37 -0.23 11.15 7.79
C ARG A 37 -0.97 10.23 8.73
N VAL A 38 -0.21 9.45 9.48
CA VAL A 38 -0.75 8.43 10.38
C VAL A 38 -0.30 8.75 11.81
N TYR A 39 -1.25 8.78 12.72
CA TYR A 39 -1.01 9.10 14.11
C TYR A 39 -1.54 8.01 15.03
N LEU A 40 -0.75 7.61 16.01
CA LEU A 40 -1.20 6.92 17.19
C LEU A 40 -1.75 7.97 18.17
N VAL A 41 -3.01 7.85 18.56
CA VAL A 41 -3.69 8.78 19.45
C VAL A 41 -4.16 8.04 20.69
N TYR A 42 -3.84 8.58 21.89
CA TYR A 42 -4.20 8.00 23.17
C TYR A 42 -5.54 8.55 23.67
N LEU A 43 -6.30 7.69 24.34
CA LEU A 43 -7.62 7.99 24.88
C LEU A 43 -7.60 8.03 26.40
N ASP A 44 -8.60 8.63 27.03
CA ASP A 44 -8.71 8.83 28.50
C ASP A 44 -8.74 7.52 29.29
N ASP A 45 -9.11 6.39 28.64
CA ASP A 45 -9.14 5.05 29.24
C ASP A 45 -7.82 4.27 29.09
N ASP A 46 -6.73 4.94 28.77
CA ASP A 46 -5.41 4.38 28.45
C ASP A 46 -5.38 3.49 27.19
N SER A 47 -6.45 3.37 26.47
CA SER A 47 -6.45 2.76 25.15
C SER A 47 -5.89 3.69 24.08
N SER A 48 -5.77 3.21 22.84
CA SER A 48 -5.30 4.06 21.74
C SER A 48 -5.87 3.61 20.42
N VAL A 49 -5.98 4.56 19.50
CA VAL A 49 -6.45 4.37 18.13
C VAL A 49 -5.39 4.88 17.15
N VAL A 50 -5.52 4.47 15.89
CA VAL A 50 -4.69 4.97 14.80
C VAL A 50 -5.56 5.81 13.87
N ALA A 51 -5.20 7.08 13.71
CA ALA A 51 -5.86 7.99 12.79
C ALA A 51 -5.02 8.15 11.51
N LYS A 52 -5.61 7.84 10.34
CA LYS A 52 -4.98 7.95 9.03
C LYS A 52 -5.64 9.08 8.26
N PHE A 53 -4.85 10.11 7.92
CA PHE A 53 -5.26 11.23 7.08
C PHE A 53 -4.73 10.99 5.68
N TYR A 54 -5.63 10.82 4.71
CA TYR A 54 -5.31 10.55 3.32
C TYR A 54 -4.66 11.76 2.66
N ARG A 55 -3.68 11.50 1.79
CA ARG A 55 -3.04 12.58 1.00
C ARG A 55 -4.09 13.21 0.08
N PRO A 56 -4.29 14.54 0.18
CA PRO A 56 -5.19 15.23 -0.74
C PRO A 56 -4.82 14.99 -2.20
N GLY A 57 -5.82 14.66 -3.02
CA GLY A 57 -5.65 14.47 -4.46
C GLY A 57 -5.05 13.12 -4.90
N ARG A 58 -4.73 12.20 -3.98
CA ARG A 58 -4.31 10.84 -4.35
C ARG A 58 -5.49 9.96 -4.74
N TRP A 59 -6.48 9.87 -3.88
CA TRP A 59 -7.70 9.11 -4.06
C TRP A 59 -8.91 10.01 -3.94
N ASP A 60 -9.93 9.79 -4.75
CA ASP A 60 -11.23 10.41 -4.54
C ASP A 60 -12.07 9.68 -3.48
N LEU A 61 -13.18 10.26 -3.10
CA LEU A 61 -14.09 9.71 -2.09
C LEU A 61 -14.50 8.26 -2.42
N ALA A 62 -14.95 8.03 -3.65
CA ALA A 62 -15.48 6.73 -4.06
C ALA A 62 -14.39 5.64 -4.04
N GLN A 63 -13.15 6.01 -4.39
CA GLN A 63 -12.01 5.09 -4.33
C GLN A 63 -11.63 4.71 -2.90
N ILE A 64 -11.69 5.64 -1.94
CA ILE A 64 -11.44 5.33 -0.53
C ILE A 64 -12.58 4.48 0.04
N GLU A 65 -13.83 4.81 -0.26
CA GLU A 65 -14.98 4.02 0.18
C GLU A 65 -14.94 2.59 -0.36
N GLU A 66 -14.46 2.39 -1.58
CA GLU A 66 -14.30 1.06 -2.19
C GLU A 66 -13.20 0.23 -1.48
N GLU A 67 -12.09 0.85 -1.05
CA GLU A 67 -11.09 0.21 -0.18
C GLU A 67 -11.70 -0.19 1.17
N HIS A 68 -12.43 0.73 1.81
CA HIS A 68 -13.05 0.47 3.10
C HIS A 68 -14.09 -0.67 3.01
N ALA A 69 -14.87 -0.71 1.93
CA ALA A 69 -15.83 -1.78 1.69
C ALA A 69 -15.14 -3.14 1.55
N PHE A 70 -14.06 -3.21 0.76
CA PHE A 70 -13.26 -4.44 0.63
C PHE A 70 -12.63 -4.86 1.95
N THR A 71 -12.07 -3.92 2.70
CA THR A 71 -11.50 -4.19 4.03
C THR A 71 -12.57 -4.72 4.98
N ALA A 72 -13.78 -4.17 4.96
CA ALA A 72 -14.90 -4.66 5.77
C ALA A 72 -15.34 -6.07 5.39
N GLU A 73 -15.37 -6.42 4.10
CA GLU A 73 -15.62 -7.80 3.64
C GLU A 73 -14.55 -8.76 4.19
N LEU A 74 -13.27 -8.37 4.18
CA LEU A 74 -12.18 -9.19 4.72
C LEU A 74 -12.34 -9.42 6.23
N VAL A 75 -12.67 -8.38 6.98
CA VAL A 75 -12.93 -8.47 8.43
C VAL A 75 -14.14 -9.37 8.72
N ALA A 76 -15.21 -9.28 7.93
CA ALA A 76 -16.40 -10.11 8.08
C ALA A 76 -16.15 -11.61 7.83
N GLU A 77 -15.08 -11.94 7.09
CA GLU A 77 -14.62 -13.31 6.82
C GLU A 77 -13.50 -13.75 7.78
N ASP A 78 -13.34 -13.06 8.92
CA ASP A 78 -12.30 -13.36 9.92
C ASP A 78 -10.87 -13.36 9.33
N ILE A 79 -10.62 -12.55 8.32
CA ILE A 79 -9.26 -12.32 7.82
C ILE A 79 -8.63 -11.21 8.66
N PRO A 80 -7.42 -11.42 9.19
CA PRO A 80 -6.82 -10.49 10.15
C PRO A 80 -6.26 -9.23 9.47
N VAL A 81 -7.14 -8.43 8.87
CA VAL A 81 -6.85 -7.08 8.39
C VAL A 81 -7.26 -6.05 9.42
N VAL A 82 -6.52 -4.97 9.53
CA VAL A 82 -6.85 -3.85 10.42
C VAL A 82 -7.70 -2.84 9.64
N GLY A 83 -9.00 -2.98 9.77
CA GLY A 83 -9.97 -2.09 9.12
C GLY A 83 -10.32 -0.86 9.94
N PRO A 84 -10.88 0.20 9.29
CA PRO A 84 -11.35 1.38 9.99
C PRO A 84 -12.61 1.09 10.84
N LEU A 85 -12.67 1.77 11.99
CA LEU A 85 -13.80 1.69 12.91
C LEU A 85 -15.02 2.44 12.35
N PRO A 86 -16.22 1.87 12.45
CA PRO A 86 -17.45 2.59 12.11
C PRO A 86 -17.82 3.57 13.23
N LEU A 87 -17.44 4.84 13.09
CA LEU A 87 -17.84 5.93 13.99
C LEU A 87 -19.03 6.67 13.39
N HIS A 88 -20.11 6.84 14.16
CA HIS A 88 -21.39 7.40 13.68
C HIS A 88 -21.90 6.74 12.38
N GLY A 89 -21.67 5.41 12.24
CA GLY A 89 -22.11 4.63 11.08
C GLY A 89 -21.27 4.83 9.82
N LYS A 90 -20.13 5.50 9.91
CA LYS A 90 -19.20 5.75 8.79
C LYS A 90 -17.79 5.34 9.17
N THR A 91 -17.03 4.86 8.21
CA THR A 91 -15.61 4.52 8.37
C THR A 91 -14.69 5.62 7.82
N LEU A 92 -15.23 6.53 7.01
CA LEU A 92 -14.52 7.65 6.42
C LEU A 92 -15.15 8.96 6.87
N HIS A 93 -14.32 9.88 7.32
CA HIS A 93 -14.68 11.18 7.84
C HIS A 93 -13.92 12.26 7.09
N SER A 94 -14.39 13.51 7.20
CA SER A 94 -13.74 14.66 6.59
C SER A 94 -13.51 15.77 7.59
N MET A 95 -12.43 16.52 7.39
CA MET A 95 -12.18 17.77 8.11
C MET A 95 -11.70 18.85 7.17
N HIS A 96 -12.03 20.09 7.51
CA HIS A 96 -11.47 21.28 6.89
C HIS A 96 -10.54 21.97 7.87
N VAL A 97 -9.36 22.33 7.42
CA VAL A 97 -8.41 23.10 8.21
C VAL A 97 -8.04 24.33 7.40
N SER A 98 -8.35 25.50 7.97
CA SER A 98 -7.97 26.79 7.39
C SER A 98 -6.90 27.43 8.26
N HIS A 99 -5.77 27.81 7.67
CA HIS A 99 -4.70 28.53 8.35
C HIS A 99 -4.13 29.59 7.41
N GLU A 100 -4.22 30.85 7.81
CA GLU A 100 -3.80 32.00 6.99
C GLU A 100 -4.43 31.93 5.57
N ASP A 101 -3.60 31.78 4.53
CA ASP A 101 -4.02 31.71 3.12
C ASP A 101 -4.14 30.25 2.60
N THR A 102 -4.09 29.25 3.49
CA THR A 102 -4.16 27.83 3.12
C THR A 102 -5.44 27.22 3.67
N ASP A 103 -6.31 26.77 2.77
CA ASP A 103 -7.49 25.96 3.10
C ASP A 103 -7.27 24.55 2.56
N SER A 104 -7.39 23.56 3.45
CA SER A 104 -7.15 22.15 3.10
C SER A 104 -8.27 21.27 3.60
N HIS A 105 -8.72 20.38 2.73
CA HIS A 105 -9.69 19.35 3.04
C HIS A 105 -8.97 18.01 3.14
N PHE A 106 -9.20 17.28 4.25
CA PHE A 106 -8.69 15.93 4.45
C PHE A 106 -9.82 14.94 4.61
N TRP A 107 -9.70 13.82 3.93
CA TRP A 107 -10.37 12.59 4.33
C TRP A 107 -9.54 11.90 5.39
N PHE A 108 -10.18 11.29 6.39
CA PHE A 108 -9.47 10.51 7.41
C PHE A 108 -10.33 9.35 7.92
N SER A 109 -9.64 8.34 8.42
CA SER A 109 -10.24 7.18 9.07
C SER A 109 -9.56 6.91 10.41
N VAL A 110 -10.27 6.21 11.29
CA VAL A 110 -9.76 5.78 12.59
C VAL A 110 -9.82 4.27 12.65
N SER A 111 -8.73 3.63 13.03
CA SER A 111 -8.61 2.17 13.16
C SER A 111 -8.20 1.79 14.57
N PRO A 112 -8.50 0.57 15.03
CA PRO A 112 -7.96 0.08 16.30
C PRO A 112 -6.44 0.01 16.19
N ARG A 113 -5.75 0.32 17.30
CA ARG A 113 -4.30 0.07 17.36
C ARG A 113 -4.03 -1.43 17.31
N ARG A 114 -3.16 -1.83 16.41
CA ARG A 114 -2.60 -3.17 16.36
C ARG A 114 -1.10 -3.11 16.62
N GLY A 115 -0.63 -3.88 17.62
CA GLY A 115 0.80 -4.11 17.85
C GLY A 115 1.29 -5.28 17.00
N GLY A 116 2.59 -5.36 16.83
CA GLY A 116 3.26 -6.44 16.12
C GLY A 116 4.66 -6.01 15.67
N ARG A 117 5.42 -6.95 15.16
CA ARG A 117 6.73 -6.73 14.52
C ARG A 117 6.67 -7.21 13.08
N ALA A 118 7.68 -6.92 12.28
CA ALA A 118 7.80 -7.54 10.96
C ALA A 118 7.92 -9.08 11.09
N PRO A 119 7.31 -9.86 10.18
CA PRO A 119 7.41 -11.33 10.20
C PRO A 119 8.84 -11.78 9.90
N GLU A 120 9.23 -12.93 10.45
CA GLU A 120 10.51 -13.59 10.15
C GLU A 120 10.35 -14.44 8.89
N LEU A 121 10.61 -13.85 7.71
CA LEU A 121 10.38 -14.48 6.42
C LEU A 121 11.45 -15.54 6.02
N ASP A 122 12.40 -15.83 6.90
CA ASP A 122 13.30 -16.96 6.76
C ASP A 122 12.73 -18.24 7.38
N ASP A 123 11.65 -18.16 8.15
CA ASP A 123 10.92 -19.28 8.72
C ASP A 123 9.83 -19.76 7.74
N PRO A 124 9.92 -20.98 7.19
CA PRO A 124 8.91 -21.51 6.27
C PRO A 124 7.50 -21.60 6.88
N GLU A 125 7.38 -21.86 8.19
CA GLU A 125 6.08 -21.92 8.88
C GLU A 125 5.37 -20.57 8.87
N VAL A 126 6.15 -19.49 9.05
CA VAL A 126 5.64 -18.10 8.94
C VAL A 126 5.15 -17.82 7.53
N LEU A 127 5.95 -18.19 6.51
CA LEU A 127 5.59 -18.01 5.10
C LEU A 127 4.32 -18.81 4.73
N MET A 128 4.23 -20.07 5.15
CA MET A 128 3.04 -20.89 4.94
C MET A 128 1.80 -20.29 5.62
N TRP A 129 1.95 -19.75 6.82
CA TRP A 129 0.82 -19.10 7.50
C TRP A 129 0.35 -17.84 6.76
N ILE A 130 1.28 -16.99 6.34
CA ILE A 130 0.97 -15.81 5.52
C ILE A 130 0.31 -16.25 4.21
N GLY A 131 0.85 -17.26 3.52
CA GLY A 131 0.31 -17.79 2.27
C GLY A 131 -1.16 -18.23 2.41
N ARG A 132 -1.51 -18.96 3.48
CA ARG A 132 -2.90 -19.35 3.78
C ARG A 132 -3.83 -18.16 3.92
N LEU A 133 -3.41 -17.12 4.62
CA LEU A 133 -4.24 -15.95 4.83
C LEU A 133 -4.37 -15.10 3.56
N MET A 134 -3.30 -15.01 2.77
CA MET A 134 -3.36 -14.38 1.44
C MET A 134 -4.35 -15.11 0.53
N ALA A 135 -4.35 -16.44 0.53
CA ALA A 135 -5.32 -17.23 -0.23
C ALA A 135 -6.76 -16.95 0.20
N ARG A 136 -7.02 -16.83 1.52
CA ARG A 136 -8.34 -16.44 2.04
C ARG A 136 -8.73 -15.02 1.59
N MET A 137 -7.79 -14.06 1.66
CA MET A 137 -8.00 -12.69 1.16
C MET A 137 -8.37 -12.71 -0.33
N HIS A 138 -7.66 -13.49 -1.13
CA HIS A 138 -7.90 -13.61 -2.57
C HIS A 138 -9.24 -14.32 -2.89
N LEU A 139 -9.71 -15.26 -2.08
CA LEU A 139 -11.06 -15.83 -2.21
C LEU A 139 -12.16 -14.77 -2.01
N VAL A 140 -11.97 -13.82 -1.11
CA VAL A 140 -12.88 -12.68 -0.99
C VAL A 140 -12.67 -11.71 -2.16
N GLY A 141 -11.42 -11.49 -2.57
CA GLY A 141 -11.04 -10.61 -3.68
C GLY A 141 -11.66 -11.00 -5.02
N GLU A 142 -11.87 -12.30 -5.27
CA GLU A 142 -12.44 -12.78 -6.55
C GLU A 142 -13.97 -12.64 -6.65
N ARG A 143 -14.67 -12.36 -5.55
CA ARG A 143 -16.14 -12.27 -5.52
C ARG A 143 -16.67 -11.10 -6.35
N HIS A 144 -15.96 -9.98 -6.36
CA HIS A 144 -16.34 -8.74 -7.06
C HIS A 144 -15.10 -8.06 -7.62
N ALA A 145 -15.29 -7.24 -8.66
CA ALA A 145 -14.26 -6.32 -9.12
C ALA A 145 -14.41 -4.95 -8.43
N PHE A 146 -13.32 -4.20 -8.30
CA PHE A 146 -13.40 -2.77 -8.03
C PHE A 146 -14.02 -2.05 -9.22
N ALA A 147 -14.88 -1.08 -8.95
CA ALA A 147 -15.54 -0.29 -10.00
C ALA A 147 -14.74 0.97 -10.35
N VAL A 148 -14.11 1.60 -9.35
CA VAL A 148 -13.43 2.91 -9.53
C VAL A 148 -11.93 2.86 -9.19
N ARG A 149 -11.46 1.89 -8.43
CA ARG A 149 -10.01 1.76 -8.16
C ARG A 149 -9.29 1.22 -9.39
N PRO A 150 -8.13 1.82 -9.74
CA PRO A 150 -7.38 1.40 -10.93
C PRO A 150 -6.85 -0.03 -10.80
N ALA A 151 -6.83 -0.76 -11.89
CA ALA A 151 -6.17 -2.07 -11.95
C ALA A 151 -4.66 -1.92 -12.13
N LEU A 152 -3.88 -2.88 -11.60
CA LEU A 152 -2.47 -3.04 -11.92
C LEU A 152 -2.36 -3.66 -13.32
N ASN A 153 -1.91 -2.89 -14.27
CA ASN A 153 -1.68 -3.34 -15.64
C ASN A 153 -0.58 -2.52 -16.33
N LEU A 154 -0.24 -2.89 -17.56
CA LEU A 154 0.78 -2.22 -18.36
C LEU A 154 0.53 -0.71 -18.48
N HIS A 155 -0.72 -0.31 -18.68
CA HIS A 155 -1.08 1.10 -18.85
C HIS A 155 -0.89 1.90 -17.56
N THR A 156 -1.49 1.47 -16.46
CA THR A 156 -1.52 2.22 -15.19
C THR A 156 -0.20 2.20 -14.43
N PHE A 157 0.62 1.16 -14.63
CA PHE A 157 1.90 0.98 -13.92
C PHE A 157 3.12 1.18 -14.82
N GLY A 158 2.95 1.19 -16.13
CA GLY A 158 4.04 1.34 -17.09
C GLY A 158 3.90 2.57 -17.97
N GLU A 159 2.91 2.58 -18.87
CA GLU A 159 2.79 3.60 -19.91
C GLU A 159 2.49 5.00 -19.35
N GLN A 160 1.50 5.14 -18.47
CA GLN A 160 1.17 6.40 -17.81
C GLN A 160 2.33 6.95 -16.94
N PRO A 161 2.94 6.15 -16.03
CA PRO A 161 4.09 6.59 -15.26
C PRO A 161 5.28 7.01 -16.13
N ARG A 162 5.59 6.26 -17.19
CA ARG A 162 6.62 6.61 -18.16
C ARG A 162 6.36 7.99 -18.81
N GLU A 163 5.14 8.20 -19.29
CA GLU A 163 4.75 9.48 -19.91
C GLU A 163 4.85 10.64 -18.91
N GLN A 164 4.41 10.43 -17.68
CA GLN A 164 4.54 11.41 -16.60
C GLN A 164 6.01 11.81 -16.38
N LEU A 165 6.92 10.85 -16.26
CA LEU A 165 8.35 11.10 -16.04
C LEU A 165 8.99 11.86 -17.21
N LEU A 166 8.59 11.58 -18.43
CA LEU A 166 9.11 12.25 -19.63
C LEU A 166 8.52 13.65 -19.80
N SER A 167 7.20 13.82 -19.66
CA SER A 167 6.51 15.10 -19.87
C SER A 167 6.89 16.13 -18.78
N GLN A 168 7.03 15.69 -17.54
CA GLN A 168 7.45 16.52 -16.42
C GLN A 168 8.97 16.74 -16.33
N GLN A 169 9.73 16.23 -17.28
CA GLN A 169 11.19 16.37 -17.37
C GLN A 169 11.95 15.92 -16.10
N GLN A 170 11.45 14.86 -15.47
CA GLN A 170 12.00 14.34 -14.21
C GLN A 170 13.36 13.64 -14.38
N ILE A 171 13.64 13.16 -15.60
CA ILE A 171 14.86 12.44 -15.92
C ILE A 171 15.94 13.45 -16.38
N VAL A 172 17.11 13.38 -15.76
CA VAL A 172 18.23 14.27 -16.10
C VAL A 172 18.60 14.16 -17.59
N PRO A 173 18.89 15.28 -18.27
CA PRO A 173 19.07 15.32 -19.74
C PRO A 173 20.10 14.33 -20.26
N GLU A 174 21.19 14.10 -19.52
CA GLU A 174 22.34 13.29 -19.93
C GLU A 174 21.98 11.81 -20.14
N VAL A 175 20.98 11.30 -19.43
CA VAL A 175 20.58 9.89 -19.49
C VAL A 175 19.17 9.68 -20.05
N ARG A 176 18.45 10.76 -20.33
CA ARG A 176 17.03 10.70 -20.72
C ARG A 176 16.76 9.82 -21.94
N ALA A 177 17.55 9.98 -23.02
CA ALA A 177 17.37 9.20 -24.25
C ALA A 177 17.63 7.71 -24.01
N GLN A 178 18.66 7.38 -23.24
CA GLN A 178 18.97 5.99 -22.87
C GLN A 178 17.89 5.41 -22.00
N TRP A 179 17.45 6.11 -20.96
CA TRP A 179 16.38 5.67 -20.07
C TRP A 179 15.08 5.41 -20.84
N GLN A 180 14.71 6.32 -21.75
CA GLN A 180 13.52 6.17 -22.57
C GLN A 180 13.58 4.89 -23.41
N ALA A 181 14.69 4.64 -24.09
CA ALA A 181 14.87 3.45 -24.92
C ALA A 181 14.80 2.15 -24.09
N LEU A 182 15.45 2.13 -22.92
CA LEU A 182 15.40 0.97 -22.00
C LEU A 182 14.00 0.74 -21.43
N CYS A 183 13.31 1.82 -21.05
CA CYS A 183 11.95 1.74 -20.55
C CYS A 183 10.99 1.21 -21.62
N ASP A 184 11.10 1.66 -22.89
CA ASP A 184 10.31 1.18 -24.01
C ASP A 184 10.53 -0.32 -24.26
N GLN A 185 11.78 -0.75 -24.23
CA GLN A 185 12.13 -2.17 -24.33
C GLN A 185 11.58 -2.99 -23.18
N ALA A 186 11.68 -2.50 -21.95
CA ALA A 186 11.15 -3.16 -20.77
C ALA A 186 9.63 -3.29 -20.82
N LEU A 187 8.91 -2.24 -21.22
CA LEU A 187 7.45 -2.29 -21.38
C LEU A 187 7.01 -3.25 -22.49
N GLN A 188 7.79 -3.36 -23.58
CA GLN A 188 7.52 -4.37 -24.59
C GLN A 188 7.67 -5.79 -24.04
N GLN A 189 8.73 -6.06 -23.26
CA GLN A 189 8.90 -7.36 -22.60
C GLN A 189 7.79 -7.67 -21.59
N VAL A 190 7.32 -6.66 -20.85
CA VAL A 190 6.16 -6.81 -19.95
C VAL A 190 4.92 -7.22 -20.72
N ARG A 191 4.64 -6.56 -21.86
CA ARG A 191 3.50 -6.89 -22.73
C ARG A 191 3.53 -8.34 -23.22
N ASP A 192 4.72 -8.82 -23.56
CA ASP A 192 4.92 -10.17 -24.11
C ASP A 192 4.85 -11.27 -23.01
N ARG A 193 5.06 -10.91 -21.74
CA ARG A 193 5.14 -11.86 -20.63
C ARG A 193 3.88 -12.00 -19.78
N ILE A 194 3.02 -10.98 -19.74
CA ILE A 194 1.79 -11.04 -18.94
C ILE A 194 0.66 -11.56 -19.84
N PRO A 195 0.16 -12.79 -19.60
CA PRO A 195 -0.97 -13.32 -20.34
C PRO A 195 -2.21 -12.46 -20.16
N SER A 196 -2.96 -12.23 -21.23
CA SER A 196 -4.18 -11.40 -21.20
C SER A 196 -5.38 -12.10 -20.53
N ASP A 197 -5.29 -13.40 -20.31
CA ASP A 197 -6.34 -14.26 -19.74
C ASP A 197 -6.11 -14.63 -18.27
N LEU A 198 -5.15 -13.96 -17.60
CA LEU A 198 -4.98 -14.14 -16.15
C LEU A 198 -6.20 -13.66 -15.39
N GLN A 199 -6.57 -14.41 -14.38
CA GLN A 199 -7.59 -13.98 -13.43
C GLN A 199 -7.09 -12.78 -12.62
N LEU A 200 -7.87 -11.70 -12.65
CA LEU A 200 -7.60 -10.52 -11.81
C LEU A 200 -8.58 -10.52 -10.64
N LEU A 201 -8.05 -10.27 -9.45
CA LEU A 201 -8.84 -10.17 -8.22
C LEU A 201 -8.50 -8.88 -7.48
N ARG A 202 -9.33 -8.52 -6.50
CA ARG A 202 -8.99 -7.45 -5.57
C ARG A 202 -7.87 -7.92 -4.67
N LEU A 203 -6.79 -7.17 -4.65
CA LEU A 203 -5.56 -7.45 -3.93
C LEU A 203 -5.35 -6.46 -2.78
N HIS A 204 -4.46 -6.80 -1.86
CA HIS A 204 -3.83 -5.81 -0.99
C HIS A 204 -3.06 -4.75 -1.83
N GLY A 205 -2.37 -5.21 -2.87
CA GLY A 205 -1.68 -4.40 -3.86
C GLY A 205 -0.27 -3.95 -3.47
N ASP A 206 0.02 -3.86 -2.18
CA ASP A 206 1.35 -3.50 -1.64
C ASP A 206 1.71 -4.37 -0.42
N CYS A 207 1.53 -5.69 -0.53
CA CYS A 207 1.73 -6.64 0.56
C CYS A 207 3.22 -6.96 0.79
N HIS A 208 3.99 -5.97 1.23
CA HIS A 208 5.37 -6.17 1.66
C HIS A 208 5.46 -6.42 3.18
N PRO A 209 6.61 -6.92 3.71
CA PRO A 209 6.75 -7.29 5.12
C PRO A 209 6.44 -6.15 6.11
N GLY A 210 6.63 -4.89 5.72
CA GLY A 210 6.31 -3.72 6.53
C GLY A 210 4.80 -3.49 6.72
N ASN A 211 3.96 -4.07 5.85
CA ASN A 211 2.49 -4.03 5.95
C ASN A 211 1.91 -5.28 6.62
N ILE A 212 2.75 -6.10 7.26
CA ILE A 212 2.34 -7.28 8.03
C ILE A 212 2.84 -7.14 9.46
N LEU A 213 1.91 -7.01 10.40
CA LEU A 213 2.21 -6.98 11.83
C LEU A 213 2.13 -8.40 12.38
N TRP A 214 3.28 -8.97 12.73
CA TRP A 214 3.38 -10.33 13.25
C TRP A 214 3.32 -10.35 14.77
N THR A 215 2.43 -11.19 15.31
CA THR A 215 2.38 -11.53 16.74
C THR A 215 2.81 -12.98 16.91
N PRO A 216 3.82 -13.29 17.76
CA PRO A 216 4.31 -14.65 17.95
C PRO A 216 3.25 -15.64 18.41
N PRO A 217 3.37 -16.94 18.08
CA PRO A 217 2.53 -18.00 18.59
C PRO A 217 2.48 -18.00 20.14
N GLY A 218 1.32 -18.33 20.69
CA GLY A 218 1.10 -18.36 22.15
C GLY A 218 0.76 -17.01 22.79
N MET A 219 0.85 -15.93 22.04
CA MET A 219 0.37 -14.62 22.49
C MET A 219 -1.09 -14.39 22.05
N PRO A 220 -1.84 -13.51 22.75
CA PRO A 220 -3.18 -13.13 22.29
C PRO A 220 -3.13 -12.60 20.86
N GLN A 221 -4.05 -13.06 20.03
CA GLN A 221 -4.13 -12.69 18.62
C GLN A 221 -2.85 -13.00 17.83
N ALA A 222 -2.25 -14.18 18.06
CA ALA A 222 -1.08 -14.66 17.34
C ALA A 222 -1.29 -14.71 15.82
N GLY A 223 -0.21 -14.54 15.08
CA GLY A 223 -0.16 -14.61 13.62
C GLY A 223 -0.02 -13.26 12.92
N PRO A 224 -0.09 -13.25 11.60
CA PRO A 224 0.02 -12.03 10.81
C PRO A 224 -1.28 -11.22 10.84
N HIS A 225 -1.14 -9.88 10.84
CA HIS A 225 -2.23 -8.93 10.68
C HIS A 225 -1.83 -7.96 9.57
N PHE A 226 -2.68 -7.85 8.55
CA PHE A 226 -2.41 -6.99 7.40
C PHE A 226 -2.89 -5.57 7.67
N VAL A 227 -2.08 -4.60 7.31
CA VAL A 227 -2.36 -3.17 7.46
C VAL A 227 -2.12 -2.45 6.14
N ASP A 228 -2.68 -1.25 6.03
CA ASP A 228 -2.49 -0.34 4.90
C ASP A 228 -2.98 -0.88 3.55
N MET A 229 -4.29 -1.08 3.48
CA MET A 229 -5.01 -1.45 2.25
C MET A 229 -5.10 -0.32 1.21
N ASP A 230 -4.36 0.79 1.42
CA ASP A 230 -4.42 2.01 0.62
C ASP A 230 -4.12 1.78 -0.88
N ASP A 231 -3.32 0.79 -1.19
CA ASP A 231 -2.97 0.38 -2.54
C ASP A 231 -3.80 -0.79 -3.09
N ALA A 232 -4.90 -1.16 -2.41
CA ALA A 232 -5.80 -2.21 -2.88
C ALA A 232 -6.28 -1.92 -4.31
N ARG A 233 -6.18 -2.92 -5.19
CA ARG A 233 -6.48 -2.80 -6.63
C ARG A 233 -6.77 -4.15 -7.27
N MET A 234 -7.24 -4.15 -8.51
CA MET A 234 -7.31 -5.36 -9.30
C MET A 234 -5.92 -5.76 -9.79
N GLY A 235 -5.58 -7.05 -9.70
CA GLY A 235 -4.31 -7.58 -10.22
C GLY A 235 -4.24 -9.10 -10.10
N PRO A 236 -3.16 -9.73 -10.62
CA PRO A 236 -2.92 -11.17 -10.47
C PRO A 236 -2.49 -11.50 -9.03
N ALA A 237 -2.84 -12.69 -8.55
CA ALA A 237 -2.60 -13.11 -7.16
C ALA A 237 -1.11 -13.02 -6.77
N VAL A 238 -0.21 -13.34 -7.68
CA VAL A 238 1.23 -13.31 -7.43
C VAL A 238 1.74 -11.93 -7.02
N GLN A 239 1.02 -10.84 -7.35
CA GLN A 239 1.42 -9.49 -6.96
C GLN A 239 1.58 -9.34 -5.44
N ASP A 240 0.69 -9.93 -4.67
CA ASP A 240 0.76 -9.87 -3.21
C ASP A 240 1.75 -10.88 -2.61
N LEU A 241 2.18 -11.89 -3.40
CA LEU A 241 3.04 -12.97 -2.92
C LEU A 241 4.52 -12.69 -3.15
N TRP A 242 4.91 -12.18 -4.35
CA TRP A 242 6.33 -12.01 -4.67
C TRP A 242 7.04 -10.98 -3.79
N MET A 243 6.33 -10.03 -3.22
CA MET A 243 6.88 -8.99 -2.36
C MET A 243 7.32 -9.53 -0.98
N LEU A 244 6.90 -10.74 -0.62
CA LEU A 244 7.30 -11.43 0.59
C LEU A 244 8.65 -12.16 0.43
N VAL A 245 9.07 -12.40 -0.81
CA VAL A 245 10.26 -13.23 -1.07
C VAL A 245 11.45 -12.38 -1.50
N HIS A 246 12.53 -12.48 -0.76
CA HIS A 246 13.79 -11.76 -0.98
C HIS A 246 14.98 -12.71 -0.81
N GLY A 247 16.15 -12.27 -1.20
CA GLY A 247 17.40 -13.05 -1.14
C GLY A 247 17.87 -13.50 -2.52
N GLU A 248 18.84 -14.42 -2.54
CA GLU A 248 19.39 -14.99 -3.75
C GLU A 248 18.36 -15.87 -4.50
N PRO A 249 18.57 -16.18 -5.78
CA PRO A 249 17.57 -16.90 -6.59
C PRO A 249 17.08 -18.21 -5.98
N ASP A 250 17.97 -18.99 -5.35
CA ASP A 250 17.60 -20.25 -4.71
C ASP A 250 16.77 -20.04 -3.45
N GLU A 251 17.13 -19.06 -2.63
CA GLU A 251 16.38 -18.66 -1.43
C GLU A 251 14.99 -18.17 -1.81
N ARG A 252 14.89 -17.32 -2.84
CA ARG A 252 13.60 -16.84 -3.34
C ARG A 252 12.69 -17.98 -3.81
N ARG A 253 13.25 -18.99 -4.49
CA ARG A 253 12.48 -20.17 -4.90
C ARG A 253 11.96 -20.97 -3.72
N GLN A 254 12.81 -21.18 -2.70
CA GLN A 254 12.42 -21.91 -1.48
C GLN A 254 11.34 -21.14 -0.69
N LYS A 255 11.50 -19.83 -0.51
CA LYS A 255 10.51 -18.97 0.15
C LYS A 255 9.19 -18.95 -0.60
N MET A 256 9.22 -18.80 -1.94
CA MET A 256 8.01 -18.86 -2.75
C MET A 256 7.31 -20.22 -2.65
N ALA A 257 8.06 -21.31 -2.64
CA ALA A 257 7.48 -22.65 -2.46
C ALA A 257 6.74 -22.76 -1.12
N ALA A 258 7.31 -22.24 -0.02
CA ALA A 258 6.64 -22.22 1.27
C ALA A 258 5.37 -21.35 1.28
N VAL A 259 5.43 -20.16 0.66
CA VAL A 259 4.24 -19.31 0.52
C VAL A 259 3.14 -20.04 -0.25
N LEU A 260 3.49 -20.66 -1.38
CA LEU A 260 2.55 -21.38 -2.24
C LEU A 260 2.00 -22.64 -1.56
N GLU A 261 2.78 -23.39 -0.81
CA GLU A 261 2.30 -24.53 -0.02
C GLU A 261 1.19 -24.09 0.94
N GLY A 262 1.39 -22.98 1.64
CA GLY A 262 0.34 -22.39 2.48
C GLY A 262 -0.87 -21.92 1.68
N TYR A 263 -0.64 -21.24 0.57
CA TYR A 263 -1.68 -20.68 -0.31
C TYR A 263 -2.56 -21.77 -0.92
N GLU A 264 -1.95 -22.80 -1.51
CA GLU A 264 -2.65 -23.89 -2.20
C GLU A 264 -3.42 -24.82 -1.25
N SER A 265 -3.11 -24.80 0.06
CA SER A 265 -3.93 -25.46 1.06
C SER A 265 -5.34 -24.86 1.18
N VAL A 266 -5.60 -23.68 0.60
CA VAL A 266 -6.86 -22.92 0.68
C VAL A 266 -7.44 -22.63 -0.70
N ARG A 267 -6.62 -22.15 -1.64
CA ARG A 267 -7.04 -21.74 -2.98
C ARG A 267 -6.02 -22.21 -4.03
N PRO A 268 -6.46 -22.82 -5.15
CA PRO A 268 -5.54 -23.15 -6.25
C PRO A 268 -4.78 -21.91 -6.75
N PHE A 269 -3.52 -22.09 -7.09
CA PHE A 269 -2.68 -21.05 -7.68
C PHE A 269 -2.46 -21.34 -9.18
N ASP A 270 -2.43 -20.30 -10.00
CA ASP A 270 -2.07 -20.42 -11.42
C ASP A 270 -0.56 -20.24 -11.60
N ASP A 271 0.17 -21.32 -11.79
CA ASP A 271 1.63 -21.32 -11.95
C ASP A 271 2.13 -20.38 -13.05
N ARG A 272 1.29 -20.05 -14.05
CA ARG A 272 1.65 -19.08 -15.08
C ARG A 272 1.96 -17.70 -14.51
N GLU A 273 1.36 -17.37 -13.37
CA GLU A 273 1.60 -16.10 -12.68
C GLU A 273 3.05 -15.96 -12.18
N LEU A 274 3.74 -17.07 -11.87
CA LEU A 274 5.15 -17.03 -11.47
C LEU A 274 6.06 -16.46 -12.58
N LEU A 275 5.70 -16.66 -13.84
CA LEU A 275 6.43 -16.11 -14.98
C LEU A 275 6.23 -14.59 -15.13
N CYS A 276 5.22 -14.03 -14.46
CA CYS A 276 4.91 -12.60 -14.50
C CYS A 276 5.70 -11.79 -13.46
N ILE A 277 6.37 -12.42 -12.49
CA ILE A 277 7.02 -11.72 -11.37
C ILE A 277 7.98 -10.62 -11.85
N GLU A 278 8.88 -10.94 -12.79
CA GLU A 278 9.85 -9.93 -13.26
C GLU A 278 9.17 -8.80 -14.06
N ALA A 279 8.08 -9.10 -14.76
CA ALA A 279 7.26 -8.08 -15.43
C ALA A 279 6.56 -7.17 -14.41
N LEU A 280 6.00 -7.73 -13.34
CA LEU A 280 5.38 -6.96 -12.26
C LEU A 280 6.39 -6.11 -11.49
N ARG A 281 7.60 -6.65 -11.24
CA ARG A 281 8.71 -5.88 -10.65
C ARG A 281 9.11 -4.69 -11.52
N THR A 282 9.23 -4.90 -12.82
CA THR A 282 9.52 -3.86 -13.79
C THR A 282 8.47 -2.75 -13.75
N LEU A 283 7.19 -3.12 -13.79
CA LEU A 283 6.08 -2.17 -13.67
C LEU A 283 6.13 -1.41 -12.35
N ARG A 284 6.41 -2.10 -11.23
CA ARG A 284 6.55 -1.45 -9.93
C ARG A 284 7.69 -0.42 -9.90
N ILE A 285 8.84 -0.72 -10.49
CA ILE A 285 9.97 0.22 -10.56
C ILE A 285 9.59 1.50 -11.31
N ILE A 286 8.95 1.36 -12.48
CA ILE A 286 8.52 2.51 -13.29
C ILE A 286 7.45 3.32 -12.56
N HIS A 287 6.44 2.66 -12.01
CA HIS A 287 5.39 3.28 -11.22
C HIS A 287 5.95 4.00 -9.99
N TYR A 288 6.83 3.37 -9.25
CA TYR A 288 7.45 3.94 -8.05
C TYR A 288 8.30 5.18 -8.38
N SER A 289 9.02 5.18 -9.50
CA SER A 289 9.77 6.35 -9.96
C SER A 289 8.85 7.55 -10.25
N ALA A 290 7.70 7.32 -10.88
CA ALA A 290 6.71 8.37 -11.12
C ALA A 290 6.00 8.80 -9.83
N TRP A 291 5.77 7.87 -8.91
CA TRP A 291 5.24 8.17 -7.57
C TRP A 291 6.19 9.09 -6.80
N LEU A 292 7.50 8.82 -6.80
CA LEU A 292 8.52 9.69 -6.21
C LEU A 292 8.53 11.07 -6.87
N ALA A 293 8.54 11.10 -8.21
CA ALA A 293 8.53 12.35 -8.97
C ALA A 293 7.35 13.27 -8.61
N GLY A 294 6.17 12.70 -8.41
CA GLY A 294 4.98 13.45 -8.02
C GLY A 294 4.98 13.98 -6.59
N ARG A 295 6.04 13.72 -5.80
CA ARG A 295 6.13 14.09 -4.37
C ARG A 295 7.33 14.98 -4.03
N GLN A 296 8.08 15.43 -5.02
CA GLN A 296 9.28 16.25 -4.82
C GLN A 296 9.00 17.59 -4.14
N ASP A 297 7.76 18.10 -4.26
CA ASP A 297 7.34 19.35 -3.62
C ASP A 297 7.07 19.18 -2.11
N ASP A 298 7.05 17.94 -1.58
CA ASP A 298 6.90 17.69 -0.14
C ASP A 298 8.18 18.13 0.59
N PRO A 299 8.10 19.04 1.58
CA PRO A 299 9.27 19.49 2.33
C PRO A 299 10.10 18.38 2.99
N ALA A 300 9.48 17.24 3.30
CA ALA A 300 10.15 16.08 3.86
C ALA A 300 10.84 15.20 2.79
N PHE A 301 10.56 15.42 1.50
CA PHE A 301 11.06 14.56 0.42
C PHE A 301 12.59 14.44 0.39
N PRO A 302 13.40 15.52 0.47
CA PRO A 302 14.84 15.40 0.40
C PRO A 302 15.46 14.59 1.54
N MET A 303 14.80 14.58 2.69
CA MET A 303 15.25 13.80 3.86
C MET A 303 14.99 12.30 3.67
N HIS A 304 13.88 11.93 3.04
CA HIS A 304 13.50 10.53 2.84
C HIS A 304 14.12 9.91 1.59
N PHE A 305 14.28 10.71 0.52
CA PHE A 305 14.71 10.24 -0.80
C PHE A 305 15.85 11.10 -1.39
N PRO A 306 16.99 11.26 -0.66
CA PRO A 306 18.09 12.15 -1.09
C PRO A 306 18.78 11.68 -2.38
N TRP A 307 18.61 10.41 -2.74
CA TRP A 307 19.18 9.77 -3.93
C TRP A 307 18.31 9.91 -5.18
N PHE A 308 17.03 10.28 -5.04
CA PHE A 308 16.11 10.38 -6.17
C PHE A 308 16.50 11.55 -7.12
N GLY A 309 16.31 11.32 -8.42
CA GLY A 309 16.59 12.33 -9.45
C GLY A 309 18.05 12.49 -9.83
N THR A 310 18.97 11.79 -9.16
CA THR A 310 20.40 11.80 -9.55
C THR A 310 20.63 11.01 -10.85
N ALA A 311 21.71 11.31 -11.57
CA ALA A 311 22.07 10.54 -12.77
C ALA A 311 22.29 9.06 -12.47
N ASP A 312 22.81 8.74 -11.29
CA ASP A 312 23.04 7.34 -10.87
C ASP A 312 21.73 6.58 -10.64
N TYR A 313 20.73 7.24 -10.03
CA TYR A 313 19.40 6.67 -9.91
C TYR A 313 18.78 6.30 -11.27
N TRP A 314 18.92 7.19 -12.25
CA TRP A 314 18.33 6.96 -13.58
C TRP A 314 19.14 6.01 -14.48
N ARG A 315 20.36 5.63 -14.09
CA ARG A 315 21.19 4.63 -14.79
C ARG A 315 20.99 3.20 -14.28
N GLY A 316 20.62 3.05 -13.01
CA GLY A 316 20.43 1.76 -12.33
C GLY A 316 19.01 1.26 -12.45
#